data_aae4bd00c2ff80d6e76f5bee98650aa6
#
_entry.id   aae4bd00c2ff80d6e76f5bee98650aa6
#
_cell.length_a   1.000
_cell.length_b   1.000
_cell.length_c   1.000
_cell.angle_alpha   90.00
_cell.angle_beta   90.00
_cell.angle_gamma   90.00
#
_symmetry.space_group_name_H-M   'P 1'
#
loop_
_entity.id
_entity.type
_entity.pdbx_description
1 polymer ?
#
loop_
_entity_poly.entity_id
_entity_poly.type
_entity_poly.pdbx_seq_one_letter_code
_entity_poly.pdbx_strand_id
1 'polypeptide(L)'
;MDRTDRFNSLNKLSIEKRLLKVFRKTTILLSMTGVIACVAMGIVSYQYSYALKHYGFAQGDIGKAMIVIAEMRSETRAAIGYDDDTLIATAKNAHDLTAEQLDTYISALEDDMITDEGRATYQQIKDGVASYQQIEAQILELGTASDSAKRMQAQQMAGEQMDPVFQQVYADMTSLLDSSVTNGNAMEAKLNVFRVVIFIVILLIIGVGFAGSEKAGKRIAKGIAGPLKALADRLDGFAAGDLSSEFPEVKTEDEVAEMNRAAIAMAENLRMIIEDIKQALNAMANGDWTVKFLYPDLYAGDLDELKEALRDIKYKMNEALYNVNSVSGQVSMGAGSLADAAQSLAEGATEQAGAVQEL
;
A
#
# COMPACT_ATOMS: atom_id res chain seq x y z
N MET A 1 13.83 3.40 21.96
CA MET A 1 14.60 3.16 20.72
C MET A 1 14.49 4.40 19.87
N ASP A 2 15.56 5.19 19.86
CA ASP A 2 15.62 6.55 19.33
C ASP A 2 15.40 6.54 17.79
N ARG A 3 14.89 7.64 17.26
CA ARG A 3 14.68 7.81 15.80
C ARG A 3 15.98 7.66 15.01
N THR A 4 17.11 8.00 15.61
CA THR A 4 18.48 7.83 15.11
C THR A 4 18.88 6.36 14.97
N ASP A 5 18.56 5.51 15.94
CA ASP A 5 18.89 4.08 15.90
C ASP A 5 18.12 3.31 14.80
N ARG A 6 16.87 3.70 14.53
CA ARG A 6 16.10 3.13 13.41
C ARG A 6 16.63 3.55 12.04
N PHE A 7 17.24 4.72 11.95
CA PHE A 7 17.85 5.21 10.71
C PHE A 7 19.15 4.45 10.41
N ASN A 8 20.00 4.26 11.42
CA ASN A 8 21.24 3.49 11.30
C ASN A 8 20.99 2.02 10.94
N SER A 9 19.91 1.43 11.44
CA SER A 9 19.55 0.04 11.10
C SER A 9 19.06 -0.16 9.65
N LEU A 10 18.56 0.89 9.00
CA LEU A 10 18.16 0.84 7.59
C LEU A 10 19.38 0.98 6.66
N ASN A 11 20.39 1.76 7.04
CA ASN A 11 21.60 1.98 6.25
C ASN A 11 22.50 0.73 6.15
N LYS A 12 22.26 -0.28 6.99
CA LYS A 12 22.94 -1.59 6.95
C LYS A 12 22.24 -2.63 6.08
N LEU A 13 21.07 -2.29 5.53
CA LEU A 13 20.32 -3.21 4.68
C LEU A 13 20.59 -2.92 3.21
N SER A 14 20.60 -3.98 2.38
CA SER A 14 20.60 -3.84 0.92
C SER A 14 19.45 -2.96 0.43
N ILE A 15 19.63 -2.33 -0.70
CA ILE A 15 18.62 -1.47 -1.36
C ILE A 15 17.31 -2.24 -1.55
N GLU A 16 17.39 -3.48 -2.01
CA GLU A 16 16.25 -4.38 -2.17
C GLU A 16 15.48 -4.55 -0.87
N LYS A 17 16.16 -4.89 0.24
CA LYS A 17 15.53 -5.09 1.54
C LYS A 17 14.91 -3.80 2.11
N ARG A 18 15.51 -2.64 1.84
CA ARG A 18 14.93 -1.33 2.22
C ARG A 18 13.65 -1.05 1.47
N LEU A 19 13.65 -1.22 0.15
CA LEU A 19 12.48 -1.05 -0.71
C LEU A 19 11.36 -2.00 -0.30
N LEU A 20 11.64 -3.30 -0.20
CA LEU A 20 10.67 -4.30 0.24
C LEU A 20 10.06 -3.98 1.62
N LYS A 21 10.87 -3.51 2.58
CA LYS A 21 10.39 -3.15 3.92
C LYS A 21 9.43 -1.96 3.89
N VAL A 22 9.67 -0.96 3.04
CA VAL A 22 8.78 0.20 2.89
C VAL A 22 7.52 -0.19 2.13
N PHE A 23 7.64 -0.88 0.99
CA PHE A 23 6.49 -1.35 0.23
C PHE A 23 5.58 -2.27 1.06
N ARG A 24 6.16 -3.22 1.80
CA ARG A 24 5.37 -4.09 2.69
C ARG A 24 4.59 -3.31 3.74
N LYS A 25 5.19 -2.27 4.34
CA LYS A 25 4.48 -1.43 5.32
C LYS A 25 3.34 -0.64 4.69
N THR A 26 3.55 -0.04 3.53
CA THR A 26 2.50 0.71 2.81
C THR A 26 1.39 -0.20 2.33
N THR A 27 1.72 -1.38 1.82
CA THR A 27 0.74 -2.39 1.40
C THR A 27 -0.09 -2.89 2.57
N ILE A 28 0.52 -3.21 3.72
CA ILE A 28 -0.21 -3.62 4.94
C ILE A 28 -1.16 -2.50 5.39
N LEU A 29 -0.72 -1.25 5.40
CA LEU A 29 -1.56 -0.11 5.80
C LEU A 29 -2.77 0.05 4.87
N LEU A 30 -2.56 -0.02 3.55
CA LEU A 30 -3.63 0.04 2.54
C LEU A 30 -4.60 -1.14 2.66
N SER A 31 -4.08 -2.35 2.82
CA SER A 31 -4.91 -3.55 3.01
C SER A 31 -5.74 -3.45 4.29
N MET A 32 -5.16 -2.96 5.39
CA MET A 32 -5.87 -2.75 6.65
C MET A 32 -7.00 -1.72 6.49
N THR A 33 -6.77 -0.64 5.72
CA THR A 33 -7.81 0.36 5.41
C THR A 33 -8.98 -0.29 4.64
N GLY A 34 -8.68 -1.15 3.66
CA GLY A 34 -9.69 -1.90 2.91
C GLY A 34 -10.51 -2.83 3.81
N VAL A 35 -9.86 -3.56 4.71
CA VAL A 35 -10.54 -4.43 5.68
C VAL A 35 -11.47 -3.63 6.60
N ILE A 36 -10.99 -2.50 7.15
CA ILE A 36 -11.81 -1.61 7.99
C ILE A 36 -13.03 -1.11 7.22
N ALA A 37 -12.87 -0.69 5.96
CA ALA A 37 -13.98 -0.23 5.13
C ALA A 37 -15.01 -1.35 4.87
N CYS A 38 -14.57 -2.57 4.58
CA CYS A 38 -15.46 -3.73 4.38
C CYS A 38 -16.23 -4.09 5.66
N VAL A 39 -15.56 -4.12 6.82
CA VAL A 39 -16.21 -4.39 8.11
C VAL A 39 -17.22 -3.29 8.43
N ALA A 40 -16.87 -2.03 8.25
CA ALA A 40 -17.76 -0.89 8.47
C ALA A 40 -19.01 -0.96 7.56
N MET A 41 -18.82 -1.28 6.28
CA MET A 41 -19.94 -1.47 5.34
C MET A 41 -20.85 -2.62 5.77
N GLY A 42 -20.28 -3.73 6.24
CA GLY A 42 -21.06 -4.86 6.78
C GLY A 42 -21.90 -4.45 8.00
N ILE A 43 -21.33 -3.71 8.94
CA ILE A 43 -22.05 -3.19 10.11
C ILE A 43 -23.19 -2.25 9.69
N VAL A 44 -22.92 -1.29 8.80
CA VAL A 44 -23.95 -0.36 8.31
C VAL A 44 -25.06 -1.11 7.57
N SER A 45 -24.73 -2.06 6.70
CA SER A 45 -25.71 -2.87 5.97
C SER A 45 -26.59 -3.68 6.91
N TYR A 46 -25.99 -4.32 7.92
CA TYR A 46 -26.73 -5.08 8.93
C TYR A 46 -27.69 -4.19 9.72
N GLN A 47 -27.21 -3.06 10.21
CA GLN A 47 -28.01 -2.10 10.99
C GLN A 47 -29.13 -1.49 10.15
N TYR A 48 -28.87 -1.21 8.88
CA TYR A 48 -29.89 -0.70 7.96
C TYR A 48 -31.00 -1.75 7.71
N SER A 49 -30.61 -3.00 7.46
CA SER A 49 -31.56 -4.11 7.30
C SER A 49 -32.40 -4.33 8.57
N TYR A 50 -31.75 -4.23 9.75
CA TYR A 50 -32.44 -4.30 11.03
C TYR A 50 -33.46 -3.17 11.22
N ALA A 51 -33.05 -1.93 10.91
CA ALA A 51 -33.97 -0.77 11.01
C ALA A 51 -35.15 -0.89 10.04
N LEU A 52 -34.90 -1.32 8.80
CA LEU A 52 -35.95 -1.52 7.81
C LEU A 52 -36.95 -2.59 8.24
N LYS A 53 -36.46 -3.71 8.75
CA LYS A 53 -37.31 -4.81 9.21
C LYS A 53 -38.18 -4.38 10.39
N HIS A 54 -37.59 -3.90 11.49
CA HIS A 54 -38.30 -3.71 12.75
C HIS A 54 -39.00 -2.35 12.88
N TYR A 55 -38.67 -1.36 12.04
CA TYR A 55 -39.35 -0.07 12.05
C TYR A 55 -40.07 0.21 10.73
N GLY A 56 -39.41 0.00 9.58
CA GLY A 56 -39.98 0.34 8.27
C GLY A 56 -41.15 -0.58 7.89
N PHE A 57 -41.01 -1.88 7.96
CA PHE A 57 -42.08 -2.82 7.65
C PHE A 57 -43.19 -2.84 8.72
N ALA A 58 -42.77 -2.74 10.00
CA ALA A 58 -43.74 -2.66 11.10
C ALA A 58 -44.70 -1.47 10.95
N GLN A 59 -44.25 -0.30 10.49
CA GLN A 59 -45.13 0.85 10.21
C GLN A 59 -46.17 0.51 9.15
N GLY A 60 -45.77 -0.22 8.10
CA GLY A 60 -46.66 -0.67 7.05
C GLY A 60 -47.75 -1.61 7.57
N ASP A 61 -47.41 -2.56 8.43
CA ASP A 61 -48.35 -3.55 8.95
C ASP A 61 -49.28 -2.95 10.03
N ILE A 62 -48.78 -2.02 10.87
CA ILE A 62 -49.62 -1.19 11.77
C ILE A 62 -50.62 -0.41 10.95
N GLY A 63 -50.17 0.29 9.89
CA GLY A 63 -51.07 1.06 9.00
C GLY A 63 -52.15 0.21 8.35
N LYS A 64 -51.80 -0.99 7.88
CA LYS A 64 -52.80 -1.95 7.34
C LYS A 64 -53.79 -2.42 8.41
N ALA A 65 -53.31 -2.77 9.61
CA ALA A 65 -54.20 -3.13 10.72
C ALA A 65 -55.18 -2.01 11.07
N MET A 66 -54.75 -0.75 11.06
CA MET A 66 -55.58 0.43 11.31
C MET A 66 -56.66 0.59 10.22
N ILE A 67 -56.33 0.35 8.96
CA ILE A 67 -57.31 0.42 7.85
C ILE A 67 -58.33 -0.72 8.02
N VAL A 68 -57.87 -1.93 8.19
CA VAL A 68 -58.74 -3.13 8.27
C VAL A 68 -59.70 -3.08 9.45
N ILE A 69 -59.26 -2.64 10.65
CA ILE A 69 -60.18 -2.49 11.79
C ILE A 69 -61.23 -1.41 11.57
N ALA A 70 -60.87 -0.35 10.83
CA ALA A 70 -61.84 0.69 10.45
C ALA A 70 -62.82 0.19 9.41
N GLU A 71 -62.41 -0.63 8.44
CA GLU A 71 -63.27 -1.31 7.48
C GLU A 71 -64.22 -2.29 8.17
N MET A 72 -63.70 -3.16 9.05
CA MET A 72 -64.46 -4.10 9.84
C MET A 72 -65.53 -3.41 10.67
N ARG A 73 -65.23 -2.27 11.35
CA ARG A 73 -66.24 -1.44 12.01
C ARG A 73 -67.31 -0.92 11.07
N SER A 74 -66.93 -0.49 9.85
CA SER A 74 -67.88 -0.01 8.84
C SER A 74 -68.80 -1.13 8.35
N GLU A 75 -68.28 -2.30 8.10
CA GLU A 75 -69.04 -3.47 7.64
C GLU A 75 -69.99 -3.99 8.72
N THR A 76 -69.58 -4.01 9.97
CA THR A 76 -70.47 -4.30 11.12
C THR A 76 -71.65 -3.34 11.19
N ARG A 77 -71.37 -2.03 11.06
CA ARG A 77 -72.44 -1.01 11.05
C ARG A 77 -73.35 -1.12 9.84
N ALA A 78 -72.82 -1.51 8.67
CA ALA A 78 -73.60 -1.79 7.47
C ALA A 78 -74.52 -3.01 7.68
N ALA A 79 -73.94 -4.12 8.21
CA ALA A 79 -74.70 -5.34 8.47
C ALA A 79 -75.90 -5.15 9.42
N ILE A 80 -75.76 -4.30 10.46
CA ILE A 80 -76.82 -4.03 11.41
C ILE A 80 -77.75 -2.90 10.98
N GLY A 81 -77.36 -2.15 9.92
CA GLY A 81 -78.15 -1.01 9.37
C GLY A 81 -78.99 -1.34 8.18
N TYR A 82 -78.77 -2.45 7.50
CA TYR A 82 -79.60 -2.88 6.32
C TYR A 82 -80.82 -3.66 6.78
N ASP A 83 -81.93 -3.52 5.97
CA ASP A 83 -83.12 -4.29 6.09
C ASP A 83 -83.22 -5.40 5.04
N ASP A 84 -82.32 -5.44 4.09
CA ASP A 84 -82.27 -6.42 2.98
C ASP A 84 -81.28 -7.57 3.36
N ASP A 85 -81.78 -8.79 3.36
CA ASP A 85 -81.01 -9.98 3.73
C ASP A 85 -79.78 -10.22 2.86
N THR A 86 -79.85 -9.82 1.57
CA THR A 86 -78.74 -9.97 0.62
C THR A 86 -77.59 -8.96 0.97
N LEU A 87 -77.95 -7.72 1.30
CA LEU A 87 -76.99 -6.70 1.74
C LEU A 87 -76.40 -7.03 3.07
N ILE A 88 -77.18 -7.56 4.03
CA ILE A 88 -76.68 -8.05 5.34
C ILE A 88 -75.69 -9.19 5.10
N ALA A 89 -76.04 -10.18 4.26
CA ALA A 89 -75.10 -11.28 3.98
C ALA A 89 -73.80 -10.81 3.31
N THR A 90 -73.93 -9.83 2.39
CA THR A 90 -72.73 -9.24 1.74
C THR A 90 -71.82 -8.54 2.74
N ALA A 91 -72.39 -7.71 3.64
CA ALA A 91 -71.63 -7.02 4.67
C ALA A 91 -70.98 -7.99 5.67
N LYS A 92 -71.67 -9.06 6.08
CA LYS A 92 -71.08 -10.13 6.90
C LYS A 92 -69.91 -10.84 6.24
N ASN A 93 -70.08 -11.20 4.96
CA ASN A 93 -68.96 -11.86 4.24
C ASN A 93 -67.75 -10.94 4.11
N ALA A 94 -67.95 -9.65 3.88
CA ALA A 94 -66.86 -8.67 3.85
C ALA A 94 -66.19 -8.55 5.24
N HIS A 95 -67.00 -8.45 6.31
CA HIS A 95 -66.54 -8.43 7.69
C HIS A 95 -65.68 -9.67 8.04
N ASP A 96 -66.12 -10.87 7.68
CA ASP A 96 -65.38 -12.09 8.00
C ASP A 96 -63.99 -12.11 7.31
N LEU A 97 -63.88 -11.57 6.09
CA LEU A 97 -62.61 -11.42 5.39
C LEU A 97 -61.70 -10.37 6.06
N THR A 98 -62.26 -9.23 6.47
CA THR A 98 -61.46 -8.19 7.16
C THR A 98 -61.05 -8.65 8.55
N ALA A 99 -61.85 -9.44 9.25
CA ALA A 99 -61.46 -10.02 10.55
C ALA A 99 -60.22 -10.95 10.45
N GLU A 100 -60.18 -11.84 9.42
CA GLU A 100 -59.04 -12.70 9.15
C GLU A 100 -57.79 -11.89 8.78
N GLN A 101 -57.95 -10.81 8.00
CA GLN A 101 -56.86 -9.91 7.65
C GLN A 101 -56.31 -9.16 8.88
N LEU A 102 -57.21 -8.69 9.78
CA LEU A 102 -56.83 -8.01 11.01
C LEU A 102 -55.94 -8.94 11.88
N ASP A 103 -56.38 -10.17 12.11
CA ASP A 103 -55.62 -11.15 12.90
C ASP A 103 -54.23 -11.42 12.29
N THR A 104 -54.17 -11.48 10.95
CA THR A 104 -52.92 -11.66 10.23
C THR A 104 -51.96 -10.50 10.47
N TYR A 105 -52.43 -9.23 10.31
CA TYR A 105 -51.59 -8.07 10.50
C TYR A 105 -51.18 -7.87 11.98
N ILE A 106 -52.09 -8.08 12.91
CA ILE A 106 -51.75 -8.01 14.36
C ILE A 106 -50.70 -9.07 14.73
N SER A 107 -50.86 -10.31 14.25
CA SER A 107 -49.89 -11.38 14.53
C SER A 107 -48.51 -11.09 13.91
N ALA A 108 -48.45 -10.50 12.73
CA ALA A 108 -47.22 -10.13 12.06
C ALA A 108 -46.37 -9.08 12.87
N LEU A 109 -47.03 -8.25 13.69
CA LEU A 109 -46.36 -7.24 14.50
C LEU A 109 -45.58 -7.81 15.68
N GLU A 110 -45.89 -9.05 16.13
CA GLU A 110 -45.30 -9.61 17.36
C GLU A 110 -43.78 -9.65 17.32
N ASP A 111 -43.22 -10.13 16.20
CA ASP A 111 -41.77 -10.26 16.00
C ASP A 111 -41.02 -8.89 15.87
N ASP A 112 -41.76 -7.83 15.54
CA ASP A 112 -41.20 -6.51 15.33
C ASP A 112 -41.21 -5.65 16.61
N MET A 113 -41.83 -6.12 17.71
CA MET A 113 -41.89 -5.43 18.98
C MET A 113 -40.63 -5.63 19.81
N ILE A 114 -39.56 -4.92 19.43
CA ILE A 114 -38.22 -5.09 20.03
C ILE A 114 -37.99 -4.27 21.30
N THR A 115 -38.81 -3.24 21.56
CA THR A 115 -38.72 -2.42 22.79
C THR A 115 -39.72 -2.88 23.83
N ASP A 116 -39.45 -2.62 25.13
CA ASP A 116 -40.38 -2.97 26.21
C ASP A 116 -41.68 -2.16 26.11
N GLU A 117 -41.60 -0.89 25.73
CA GLU A 117 -42.77 -0.03 25.48
C GLU A 117 -43.59 -0.55 24.30
N GLY A 118 -42.92 -0.88 23.16
CA GLY A 118 -43.60 -1.46 22.00
C GLY A 118 -44.31 -2.77 22.33
N ARG A 119 -43.70 -3.66 23.10
CA ARG A 119 -44.33 -4.90 23.58
C ARG A 119 -45.56 -4.66 24.47
N ALA A 120 -45.45 -3.67 25.38
CA ALA A 120 -46.57 -3.31 26.25
C ALA A 120 -47.76 -2.74 25.43
N THR A 121 -47.50 -1.82 24.51
CA THR A 121 -48.54 -1.25 23.64
C THR A 121 -49.15 -2.30 22.71
N TYR A 122 -48.31 -3.17 22.12
CA TYR A 122 -48.77 -4.30 21.29
C TYR A 122 -49.71 -5.23 22.09
N GLN A 123 -49.40 -5.54 23.35
CA GLN A 123 -50.26 -6.37 24.19
C GLN A 123 -51.60 -5.67 24.48
N GLN A 124 -51.60 -4.35 24.69
CA GLN A 124 -52.82 -3.54 24.85
C GLN A 124 -53.67 -3.60 23.58
N ILE A 125 -53.05 -3.47 22.41
CA ILE A 125 -53.74 -3.59 21.11
C ILE A 125 -54.36 -4.98 20.96
N LYS A 126 -53.60 -6.05 21.25
CA LYS A 126 -54.06 -7.43 21.14
C LYS A 126 -55.25 -7.72 22.03
N ASP A 127 -55.19 -7.27 23.31
CA ASP A 127 -56.30 -7.45 24.26
C ASP A 127 -57.50 -6.57 23.85
N GLY A 128 -57.27 -5.36 23.34
CA GLY A 128 -58.30 -4.47 22.84
C GLY A 128 -59.01 -5.03 21.59
N VAL A 129 -58.24 -5.57 20.63
CA VAL A 129 -58.83 -6.22 19.44
C VAL A 129 -59.66 -7.42 19.84
N ALA A 130 -59.21 -8.25 20.75
CA ALA A 130 -59.98 -9.41 21.23
C ALA A 130 -61.31 -8.95 21.91
N SER A 131 -61.27 -7.89 22.72
CA SER A 131 -62.45 -7.29 23.30
C SER A 131 -63.38 -6.69 22.28
N TYR A 132 -62.83 -5.99 21.29
CA TYR A 132 -63.57 -5.45 20.15
C TYR A 132 -64.32 -6.57 19.40
N GLN A 133 -63.64 -7.62 18.99
CA GLN A 133 -64.23 -8.76 18.26
C GLN A 133 -65.32 -9.48 19.08
N GLN A 134 -65.13 -9.60 20.41
CA GLN A 134 -66.13 -10.23 21.29
C GLN A 134 -67.45 -9.38 21.34
N ILE A 135 -67.36 -8.05 21.45
CA ILE A 135 -68.49 -7.13 21.46
C ILE A 135 -69.16 -7.13 20.08
N GLU A 136 -68.38 -7.09 19.02
CA GLU A 136 -68.83 -7.09 17.64
C GLU A 136 -69.60 -8.34 17.27
N ALA A 137 -69.16 -9.53 17.69
CA ALA A 137 -69.87 -10.76 17.45
C ALA A 137 -71.29 -10.76 18.06
N GLN A 138 -71.42 -10.20 19.32
CA GLN A 138 -72.73 -10.03 19.96
C GLN A 138 -73.64 -9.03 19.18
N ILE A 139 -73.02 -7.93 18.70
CA ILE A 139 -73.75 -6.94 17.91
C ILE A 139 -74.24 -7.52 16.57
N LEU A 140 -73.40 -8.30 15.88
CA LEU A 140 -73.78 -8.95 14.64
C LEU A 140 -74.88 -9.99 14.86
N GLU A 141 -74.82 -10.79 15.95
CA GLU A 141 -75.87 -11.76 16.27
C GLU A 141 -77.22 -11.08 16.52
N LEU A 142 -77.24 -9.98 17.30
CA LEU A 142 -78.47 -9.27 17.58
C LEU A 142 -78.97 -8.45 16.37
N GLY A 143 -78.03 -7.78 15.66
CA GLY A 143 -78.35 -6.81 14.61
C GLY A 143 -78.80 -7.45 13.30
N THR A 144 -78.47 -8.71 13.03
CA THR A 144 -78.91 -9.47 11.86
C THR A 144 -80.16 -10.34 12.14
N ALA A 145 -80.70 -10.25 13.38
CA ALA A 145 -81.95 -10.89 13.71
C ALA A 145 -83.15 -10.22 13.03
N SER A 146 -84.21 -10.99 12.75
CA SER A 146 -85.49 -10.46 12.16
C SER A 146 -86.25 -9.56 13.16
N ASP A 147 -85.88 -9.57 14.43
CA ASP A 147 -86.59 -8.80 15.50
C ASP A 147 -86.08 -7.36 15.58
N SER A 148 -86.98 -6.40 15.38
CA SER A 148 -86.73 -4.97 15.40
C SER A 148 -86.19 -4.48 16.73
N ALA A 149 -86.57 -5.08 17.88
CA ALA A 149 -86.08 -4.71 19.19
C ALA A 149 -84.62 -5.15 19.36
N LYS A 150 -84.21 -6.32 18.91
CA LYS A 150 -82.85 -6.82 18.87
C LYS A 150 -81.94 -5.96 18.00
N ARG A 151 -82.42 -5.55 16.82
CA ARG A 151 -81.64 -4.66 15.93
C ARG A 151 -81.38 -3.29 16.55
N MET A 152 -82.37 -2.72 17.24
CA MET A 152 -82.23 -1.44 17.98
C MET A 152 -81.25 -1.60 19.12
N GLN A 153 -81.27 -2.73 19.83
CA GLN A 153 -80.29 -3.05 20.88
C GLN A 153 -78.87 -3.16 20.30
N ALA A 154 -78.71 -3.81 19.15
CA ALA A 154 -77.41 -3.91 18.47
C ALA A 154 -76.85 -2.54 18.08
N GLN A 155 -77.71 -1.66 17.54
CA GLN A 155 -77.28 -0.29 17.21
C GLN A 155 -76.88 0.52 18.44
N GLN A 156 -77.57 0.38 19.56
CA GLN A 156 -77.19 1.02 20.83
C GLN A 156 -75.85 0.45 21.35
N MET A 157 -75.67 -0.88 21.34
CA MET A 157 -74.40 -1.52 21.76
C MET A 157 -73.24 -1.07 20.86
N ALA A 158 -73.47 -0.92 19.56
CA ALA A 158 -72.43 -0.45 18.63
C ALA A 158 -71.93 0.97 19.01
N GLY A 159 -72.87 1.86 19.41
CA GLY A 159 -72.48 3.21 19.85
C GLY A 159 -71.88 3.27 21.26
N GLU A 160 -72.43 2.51 22.22
CA GLU A 160 -72.08 2.64 23.64
C GLU A 160 -70.93 1.73 24.09
N GLN A 161 -70.72 0.56 23.41
CA GLN A 161 -69.73 -0.42 23.83
C GLN A 161 -68.65 -0.61 22.76
N MET A 162 -69.01 -0.83 21.47
CA MET A 162 -68.04 -1.10 20.42
C MET A 162 -67.19 0.12 20.07
N ASP A 163 -67.85 1.31 19.88
CA ASP A 163 -67.11 2.51 19.47
C ASP A 163 -66.05 2.97 20.47
N PRO A 164 -66.27 2.99 21.79
CA PRO A 164 -65.21 3.35 22.74
C PRO A 164 -64.01 2.40 22.67
N VAL A 165 -64.22 1.10 22.54
CA VAL A 165 -63.15 0.09 22.40
C VAL A 165 -62.38 0.28 21.09
N PHE A 166 -63.14 0.50 19.98
CA PHE A 166 -62.51 0.86 18.70
C PHE A 166 -61.61 2.08 18.81
N GLN A 167 -62.09 3.17 19.45
CA GLN A 167 -61.29 4.39 19.58
C GLN A 167 -60.05 4.16 20.42
N GLN A 168 -60.10 3.35 21.46
CA GLN A 168 -58.96 3.00 22.26
C GLN A 168 -57.92 2.19 21.46
N VAL A 169 -58.37 1.13 20.80
CA VAL A 169 -57.49 0.30 19.96
C VAL A 169 -56.84 1.11 18.85
N TYR A 170 -57.62 1.97 18.21
CA TYR A 170 -57.10 2.85 17.15
C TYR A 170 -56.08 3.88 17.68
N ALA A 171 -56.30 4.44 18.89
CA ALA A 171 -55.35 5.32 19.54
C ALA A 171 -54.06 4.58 19.92
N ASP A 172 -54.18 3.35 20.44
CA ASP A 172 -53.03 2.53 20.80
C ASP A 172 -52.20 2.14 19.56
N MET A 173 -52.85 1.79 18.42
CA MET A 173 -52.19 1.59 17.14
C MET A 173 -51.49 2.85 16.64
N THR A 174 -52.12 4.02 16.76
CA THR A 174 -51.53 5.30 16.41
C THR A 174 -50.27 5.59 17.27
N SER A 175 -50.37 5.36 18.58
CA SER A 175 -49.23 5.52 19.50
C SER A 175 -48.06 4.57 19.10
N LEU A 176 -48.36 3.33 18.77
CA LEU A 176 -47.37 2.37 18.34
C LEU A 176 -46.71 2.77 17.01
N LEU A 177 -47.50 3.30 16.05
CA LEU A 177 -47.01 3.82 14.79
C LEU A 177 -46.07 5.00 15.00
N ASP A 178 -46.46 6.00 15.83
CA ASP A 178 -45.67 7.18 16.12
C ASP A 178 -44.35 6.81 16.85
N SER A 179 -44.40 5.84 17.76
CA SER A 179 -43.22 5.31 18.44
C SER A 179 -42.29 4.61 17.45
N SER A 180 -42.83 3.82 16.52
CA SER A 180 -42.06 3.14 15.47
C SER A 180 -41.38 4.16 14.53
N VAL A 181 -42.08 5.22 14.11
CA VAL A 181 -41.53 6.31 13.30
C VAL A 181 -40.40 7.03 14.05
N THR A 182 -40.64 7.37 15.31
CA THR A 182 -39.66 8.09 16.16
C THR A 182 -38.38 7.26 16.35
N ASN A 183 -38.52 5.97 16.66
CA ASN A 183 -37.40 5.06 16.85
C ASN A 183 -36.64 4.81 15.54
N GLY A 184 -37.36 4.71 14.42
CA GLY A 184 -36.78 4.60 13.08
C GLY A 184 -35.91 5.82 12.72
N ASN A 185 -36.43 7.02 12.95
CA ASN A 185 -35.71 8.27 12.71
C ASN A 185 -34.48 8.41 13.63
N ALA A 186 -34.60 8.03 14.90
CA ALA A 186 -33.49 8.03 15.84
C ALA A 186 -32.38 7.04 15.41
N MET A 187 -32.75 5.88 14.89
CA MET A 187 -31.82 4.89 14.33
C MET A 187 -31.12 5.43 13.09
N GLU A 188 -31.86 6.03 12.16
CA GLU A 188 -31.29 6.69 10.98
C GLU A 188 -30.27 7.76 11.34
N ALA A 189 -30.60 8.63 12.31
CA ALA A 189 -29.67 9.66 12.78
C ALA A 189 -28.37 9.08 13.33
N LYS A 190 -28.46 8.02 14.15
CA LYS A 190 -27.27 7.29 14.67
C LYS A 190 -26.44 6.68 13.56
N LEU A 191 -27.07 6.05 12.57
CA LEU A 191 -26.38 5.45 11.42
C LEU A 191 -25.69 6.51 10.56
N ASN A 192 -26.33 7.67 10.40
CA ASN A 192 -25.75 8.78 9.63
C ASN A 192 -24.48 9.33 10.31
N VAL A 193 -24.52 9.55 11.63
CA VAL A 193 -23.34 9.96 12.42
C VAL A 193 -22.23 8.90 12.31
N PHE A 194 -22.55 7.64 12.48
CA PHE A 194 -21.60 6.54 12.39
C PHE A 194 -20.93 6.48 10.99
N ARG A 195 -21.72 6.65 9.92
CA ARG A 195 -21.21 6.71 8.53
C ARG A 195 -20.22 7.85 8.35
N VAL A 196 -20.54 9.05 8.83
CA VAL A 196 -19.67 10.23 8.71
C VAL A 196 -18.37 10.04 9.48
N VAL A 197 -18.44 9.52 10.71
CA VAL A 197 -17.26 9.25 11.54
C VAL A 197 -16.32 8.25 10.86
N ILE A 198 -16.85 7.14 10.37
CA ILE A 198 -16.05 6.14 9.65
C ILE A 198 -15.39 6.74 8.41
N PHE A 199 -16.15 7.52 7.62
CA PHE A 199 -15.61 8.17 6.43
C PHE A 199 -14.44 9.08 6.76
N ILE A 200 -14.55 9.90 7.82
CA ILE A 200 -13.47 10.78 8.30
C ILE A 200 -12.25 9.95 8.76
N VAL A 201 -12.47 8.87 9.50
CA VAL A 201 -11.39 7.99 9.98
C VAL A 201 -10.64 7.36 8.81
N ILE A 202 -11.35 6.87 7.80
CA ILE A 202 -10.73 6.30 6.59
C ILE A 202 -9.90 7.35 5.86
N LEU A 203 -10.43 8.57 5.67
CA LEU A 203 -9.69 9.67 5.05
C LEU A 203 -8.42 10.05 5.81
N LEU A 204 -8.49 10.08 7.14
CA LEU A 204 -7.31 10.34 8.00
C LEU A 204 -6.25 9.25 7.84
N ILE A 205 -6.63 7.97 7.84
CA ILE A 205 -5.69 6.86 7.65
C ILE A 205 -5.01 6.95 6.27
N ILE A 206 -5.78 7.24 5.22
CA ILE A 206 -5.26 7.44 3.86
C ILE A 206 -4.27 8.62 3.82
N GLY A 207 -4.64 9.76 4.40
CA GLY A 207 -3.80 10.96 4.45
C GLY A 207 -2.48 10.73 5.19
N VAL A 208 -2.52 10.10 6.35
CA VAL A 208 -1.33 9.72 7.13
C VAL A 208 -0.47 8.72 6.37
N GLY A 209 -1.09 7.73 5.73
CA GLY A 209 -0.41 6.73 4.90
C GLY A 209 0.31 7.37 3.71
N PHE A 210 -0.36 8.27 3.00
CA PHE A 210 0.22 9.01 1.87
C PHE A 210 1.42 9.86 2.30
N ALA A 211 1.26 10.69 3.34
CA ALA A 211 2.35 11.53 3.85
C ALA A 211 3.54 10.70 4.37
N GLY A 212 3.26 9.55 5.00
CA GLY A 212 4.28 8.61 5.46
C GLY A 212 5.05 7.97 4.29
N SER A 213 4.35 7.55 3.25
CA SER A 213 4.92 6.96 2.04
C SER A 213 5.78 7.95 1.27
N GLU A 214 5.32 9.19 1.10
CA GLU A 214 6.08 10.24 0.43
C GLU A 214 7.40 10.56 1.17
N LYS A 215 7.33 10.71 2.51
CA LYS A 215 8.55 10.92 3.32
C LYS A 215 9.52 9.74 3.24
N ALA A 216 9.01 8.51 3.25
CA ALA A 216 9.85 7.31 3.12
C ALA A 216 10.49 7.23 1.73
N GLY A 217 9.73 7.49 0.66
CA GLY A 217 10.22 7.53 -0.72
C GLY A 217 11.32 8.56 -0.91
N LYS A 218 11.10 9.81 -0.44
CA LYS A 218 12.11 10.87 -0.50
C LYS A 218 13.41 10.52 0.25
N ARG A 219 13.31 9.83 1.39
CA ARG A 219 14.49 9.39 2.15
C ARG A 219 15.29 8.30 1.42
N ILE A 220 14.58 7.31 0.85
CA ILE A 220 15.21 6.24 0.08
C ILE A 220 15.86 6.83 -1.18
N ALA A 221 15.14 7.68 -1.92
CA ALA A 221 15.66 8.34 -3.12
C ALA A 221 16.95 9.14 -2.81
N LYS A 222 16.96 9.96 -1.76
CA LYS A 222 18.15 10.70 -1.36
C LYS A 222 19.28 9.79 -0.86
N GLY A 223 18.97 8.70 -0.18
CA GLY A 223 19.95 7.76 0.34
C GLY A 223 20.61 6.90 -0.74
N ILE A 224 19.98 6.75 -1.90
CA ILE A 224 20.52 5.97 -3.03
C ILE A 224 21.02 6.91 -4.13
N ALA A 225 20.18 7.81 -4.61
CA ALA A 225 20.49 8.65 -5.78
C ALA A 225 21.62 9.66 -5.50
N GLY A 226 21.70 10.20 -4.28
CA GLY A 226 22.76 11.14 -3.90
C GLY A 226 24.17 10.53 -4.01
N PRO A 227 24.46 9.47 -3.23
CA PRO A 227 25.75 8.79 -3.30
C PRO A 227 26.08 8.22 -4.70
N LEU A 228 25.08 7.67 -5.39
CA LEU A 228 25.27 7.13 -6.74
C LEU A 228 25.65 8.21 -7.74
N LYS A 229 25.02 9.39 -7.65
CA LYS A 229 25.37 10.54 -8.50
C LYS A 229 26.78 11.05 -8.21
N ALA A 230 27.14 11.17 -6.92
CA ALA A 230 28.49 11.59 -6.55
C ALA A 230 29.56 10.60 -7.04
N LEU A 231 29.28 9.29 -6.99
CA LEU A 231 30.15 8.25 -7.55
C LEU A 231 30.25 8.36 -9.07
N ALA A 232 29.13 8.59 -9.77
CA ALA A 232 29.11 8.77 -11.22
C ALA A 232 29.93 9.99 -11.63
N ASP A 233 29.70 11.16 -10.99
CA ASP A 233 30.45 12.38 -11.26
C ASP A 233 31.98 12.19 -11.02
N ARG A 234 32.36 11.39 -10.01
CA ARG A 234 33.77 11.05 -9.74
C ARG A 234 34.36 10.10 -10.79
N LEU A 235 33.58 9.11 -11.24
CA LEU A 235 34.00 8.17 -12.31
C LEU A 235 34.15 8.90 -13.65
N ASP A 236 33.33 9.92 -13.94
CA ASP A 236 33.51 10.76 -15.13
C ASP A 236 34.83 11.53 -15.07
N GLY A 237 35.19 12.10 -13.90
CA GLY A 237 36.50 12.70 -13.69
C GLY A 237 37.66 11.71 -13.84
N PHE A 238 37.48 10.49 -13.31
CA PHE A 238 38.45 9.40 -13.47
C PHE A 238 38.64 9.00 -14.94
N ALA A 239 37.55 8.88 -15.70
CA ALA A 239 37.60 8.61 -17.15
C ALA A 239 38.26 9.73 -17.95
N ALA A 240 38.18 10.98 -17.46
CA ALA A 240 38.89 12.12 -18.03
C ALA A 240 40.41 12.18 -17.65
N GLY A 241 40.90 11.19 -16.86
CA GLY A 241 42.31 11.10 -16.48
C GLY A 241 42.67 11.63 -15.09
N ASP A 242 41.67 12.07 -14.32
CA ASP A 242 41.91 12.46 -12.91
C ASP A 242 41.97 11.20 -12.03
N LEU A 243 43.16 10.69 -11.80
CA LEU A 243 43.43 9.53 -10.95
C LEU A 243 43.64 9.88 -9.47
N SER A 244 43.76 11.18 -9.13
CA SER A 244 44.21 11.66 -7.83
C SER A 244 43.10 12.18 -6.92
N SER A 245 41.98 12.66 -7.46
CA SER A 245 40.88 13.15 -6.65
C SER A 245 40.23 12.07 -5.80
N GLU A 246 39.83 12.44 -4.58
CA GLU A 246 39.20 11.51 -3.65
C GLU A 246 37.81 11.06 -4.11
N PHE A 247 37.49 9.82 -3.82
CA PHE A 247 36.13 9.28 -4.01
C PHE A 247 35.20 9.75 -2.90
N PRO A 248 33.87 9.89 -3.17
CA PRO A 248 32.91 10.33 -2.17
C PRO A 248 32.83 9.35 -1.00
N GLU A 249 32.69 9.89 0.23
CA GLU A 249 32.43 9.07 1.40
C GLU A 249 31.00 8.51 1.36
N VAL A 250 30.83 7.20 1.30
CA VAL A 250 29.54 6.53 1.34
C VAL A 250 29.30 5.95 2.74
N LYS A 251 28.33 6.54 3.47
CA LYS A 251 28.01 6.18 4.88
C LYS A 251 27.02 5.01 5.01
N THR A 252 26.80 4.25 3.95
CA THR A 252 25.92 3.07 3.94
C THR A 252 26.75 1.80 3.85
N GLU A 253 26.12 0.65 4.19
CA GLU A 253 26.71 -0.67 4.05
C GLU A 253 25.96 -1.48 2.98
N ASP A 254 25.43 -0.80 1.96
CA ASP A 254 24.65 -1.36 0.87
C ASP A 254 25.47 -1.54 -0.42
N GLU A 255 24.78 -1.88 -1.50
CA GLU A 255 25.37 -2.11 -2.82
C GLU A 255 26.08 -0.86 -3.37
N VAL A 256 25.64 0.35 -2.98
CA VAL A 256 26.35 1.58 -3.38
C VAL A 256 27.70 1.71 -2.69
N ALA A 257 27.78 1.33 -1.41
CA ALA A 257 29.04 1.30 -0.68
C ALA A 257 30.00 0.24 -1.26
N GLU A 258 29.48 -0.91 -1.70
CA GLU A 258 30.27 -1.94 -2.36
C GLU A 258 30.82 -1.45 -3.70
N MET A 259 30.00 -0.82 -4.53
CA MET A 259 30.43 -0.18 -5.78
C MET A 259 31.51 0.88 -5.53
N ASN A 260 31.33 1.72 -4.52
CA ASN A 260 32.30 2.75 -4.16
C ASN A 260 33.66 2.16 -3.75
N ARG A 261 33.66 1.10 -2.94
CA ARG A 261 34.89 0.39 -2.55
C ARG A 261 35.60 -0.22 -3.76
N ALA A 262 34.85 -0.85 -4.65
CA ALA A 262 35.40 -1.44 -5.89
C ALA A 262 36.00 -0.34 -6.79
N ALA A 263 35.35 0.80 -6.92
CA ALA A 263 35.84 1.94 -7.69
C ALA A 263 37.13 2.55 -7.08
N ILE A 264 37.18 2.68 -5.75
CA ILE A 264 38.37 3.13 -5.04
C ILE A 264 39.54 2.16 -5.31
N ALA A 265 39.33 0.86 -5.12
CA ALA A 265 40.38 -0.15 -5.34
C ALA A 265 40.87 -0.14 -6.81
N MET A 266 39.99 0.00 -7.77
CA MET A 266 40.32 0.14 -9.18
C MET A 266 41.19 1.38 -9.43
N ALA A 267 40.78 2.52 -8.88
CA ALA A 267 41.51 3.78 -9.06
C ALA A 267 42.91 3.75 -8.39
N GLU A 268 43.02 3.19 -7.21
CA GLU A 268 44.29 3.04 -6.50
C GLU A 268 45.22 2.12 -7.27
N ASN A 269 44.75 0.96 -7.73
CA ASN A 269 45.56 0.04 -8.52
C ASN A 269 46.05 0.68 -9.83
N LEU A 270 45.16 1.34 -10.58
CA LEU A 270 45.57 2.02 -11.79
C LEU A 270 46.55 3.17 -11.54
N ARG A 271 46.37 3.95 -10.46
CA ARG A 271 47.32 5.01 -10.08
C ARG A 271 48.69 4.44 -9.77
N MET A 272 48.78 3.33 -9.00
CA MET A 272 50.05 2.67 -8.66
C MET A 272 50.74 2.13 -9.91
N ILE A 273 50.03 1.49 -10.84
CA ILE A 273 50.57 0.99 -12.10
C ILE A 273 51.10 2.12 -12.98
N ILE A 274 50.35 3.23 -13.12
CA ILE A 274 50.77 4.37 -13.93
C ILE A 274 52.02 5.05 -13.32
N GLU A 275 52.09 5.18 -12.00
CA GLU A 275 53.30 5.73 -11.33
C GLU A 275 54.51 4.80 -11.48
N ASP A 276 54.31 3.49 -11.39
CA ASP A 276 55.36 2.49 -11.62
C ASP A 276 55.89 2.54 -13.08
N ILE A 277 54.98 2.58 -14.06
CA ILE A 277 55.35 2.79 -15.47
C ILE A 277 56.14 4.08 -15.66
N LYS A 278 55.66 5.18 -15.10
CA LYS A 278 56.30 6.51 -15.18
C LYS A 278 57.71 6.46 -14.60
N GLN A 279 57.91 5.83 -13.44
CA GLN A 279 59.22 5.66 -12.83
C GLN A 279 60.13 4.79 -13.70
N ALA A 280 59.62 3.68 -14.22
CA ALA A 280 60.39 2.77 -15.11
C ALA A 280 60.83 3.50 -16.40
N LEU A 281 59.91 4.23 -17.05
CA LEU A 281 60.22 5.01 -18.24
C LEU A 281 61.17 6.17 -17.98
N ASN A 282 61.07 6.87 -16.84
CA ASN A 282 62.02 7.91 -16.46
C ASN A 282 63.42 7.36 -16.20
N ALA A 283 63.55 6.21 -15.52
CA ALA A 283 64.83 5.56 -15.34
C ALA A 283 65.44 5.15 -16.69
N MET A 284 64.67 4.54 -17.58
CA MET A 284 65.13 4.16 -18.92
C MET A 284 65.57 5.38 -19.73
N ALA A 285 64.85 6.48 -19.67
CA ALA A 285 65.18 7.74 -20.34
C ALA A 285 66.49 8.34 -19.86
N ASN A 286 66.82 8.12 -18.59
CA ASN A 286 68.13 8.51 -18.01
C ASN A 286 69.25 7.47 -18.17
N GLY A 287 69.01 6.42 -18.97
CA GLY A 287 69.99 5.40 -19.30
C GLY A 287 70.08 4.23 -18.30
N ASP A 288 69.21 4.19 -17.29
CA ASP A 288 69.12 3.05 -16.37
C ASP A 288 68.15 1.98 -16.89
N TRP A 289 68.68 1.04 -17.59
CA TRP A 289 67.97 -0.13 -18.13
C TRP A 289 67.89 -1.31 -17.17
N THR A 290 68.33 -1.13 -15.89
CA THR A 290 68.31 -2.15 -14.85
C THR A 290 67.11 -2.00 -13.91
N VAL A 291 66.30 -0.92 -14.07
CA VAL A 291 65.16 -0.63 -13.25
C VAL A 291 64.20 -1.78 -13.13
N LYS A 292 63.63 -2.01 -11.93
CA LYS A 292 62.64 -3.07 -11.64
C LYS A 292 61.27 -2.43 -11.41
N PHE A 293 60.19 -3.13 -11.78
CA PHE A 293 58.84 -2.73 -11.44
C PHE A 293 58.68 -2.85 -9.89
N LEU A 294 58.04 -1.84 -9.28
CA LEU A 294 57.79 -1.78 -7.84
C LEU A 294 56.59 -2.67 -7.44
N TYR A 295 55.58 -2.72 -8.32
CA TYR A 295 54.30 -3.39 -8.07
C TYR A 295 53.98 -4.45 -9.15
N PRO A 296 54.84 -5.46 -9.35
CA PRO A 296 54.67 -6.42 -10.44
C PRO A 296 53.40 -7.26 -10.35
N ASP A 297 52.84 -7.46 -9.14
CA ASP A 297 51.65 -8.24 -8.87
C ASP A 297 50.35 -7.47 -9.19
N LEU A 298 50.37 -6.16 -9.39
CA LEU A 298 49.22 -5.37 -9.80
C LEU A 298 48.89 -5.45 -11.29
N TYR A 299 49.88 -5.90 -12.09
CA TYR A 299 49.72 -6.07 -13.51
C TYR A 299 49.02 -7.43 -13.80
N ALA A 300 47.67 -7.44 -13.68
CA ALA A 300 46.87 -8.61 -13.88
C ALA A 300 46.00 -8.49 -15.16
N GLY A 301 45.62 -9.61 -15.77
CA GLY A 301 44.86 -9.64 -17.01
C GLY A 301 45.59 -8.94 -18.16
N ASP A 302 44.86 -8.07 -18.88
CA ASP A 302 45.39 -7.32 -20.04
C ASP A 302 46.55 -6.38 -19.70
N LEU A 303 46.68 -5.97 -18.43
CA LEU A 303 47.79 -5.14 -17.97
C LEU A 303 49.14 -5.93 -17.87
N ASP A 304 49.10 -7.26 -17.80
CA ASP A 304 50.28 -8.09 -17.81
C ASP A 304 51.03 -7.99 -19.16
N GLU A 305 50.31 -7.90 -20.25
CA GLU A 305 50.89 -7.69 -21.60
C GLU A 305 51.70 -6.37 -21.66
N LEU A 306 51.21 -5.31 -21.00
CA LEU A 306 51.92 -4.03 -20.95
C LEU A 306 53.25 -4.17 -20.16
N LYS A 307 53.23 -4.87 -19.01
CA LYS A 307 54.44 -5.15 -18.23
C LYS A 307 55.46 -5.95 -19.06
N GLU A 308 55.00 -6.99 -19.71
CA GLU A 308 55.88 -7.82 -20.55
C GLU A 308 56.46 -7.02 -21.74
N ALA A 309 55.70 -6.19 -22.40
CA ALA A 309 56.18 -5.32 -23.46
C ALA A 309 57.29 -4.35 -22.96
N LEU A 310 57.08 -3.71 -21.78
CA LEU A 310 58.05 -2.87 -21.18
C LEU A 310 59.34 -3.63 -20.76
N ARG A 311 59.17 -4.88 -20.28
CA ARG A 311 60.27 -5.76 -19.93
C ARG A 311 61.10 -6.14 -21.18
N ASP A 312 60.42 -6.44 -22.28
CA ASP A 312 61.06 -6.75 -23.56
C ASP A 312 61.84 -5.57 -24.13
N ILE A 313 61.26 -4.35 -24.07
CA ILE A 313 62.00 -3.13 -24.47
C ILE A 313 63.29 -2.97 -23.64
N LYS A 314 63.17 -3.10 -22.31
CA LYS A 314 64.32 -3.03 -21.39
C LYS A 314 65.39 -4.07 -21.75
N TYR A 315 64.99 -5.32 -21.96
CA TYR A 315 65.88 -6.41 -22.27
C TYR A 315 66.63 -6.16 -23.62
N LYS A 316 65.89 -5.85 -24.66
CA LYS A 316 66.47 -5.60 -26.01
C LYS A 316 67.40 -4.38 -26.02
N MET A 317 67.04 -3.31 -25.28
CA MET A 317 67.90 -2.13 -25.20
C MET A 317 69.21 -2.43 -24.39
N ASN A 318 69.09 -3.19 -23.30
CA ASN A 318 70.25 -3.60 -22.52
C ASN A 318 71.21 -4.49 -23.34
N GLU A 319 70.63 -5.42 -24.15
CA GLU A 319 71.39 -6.25 -25.12
C GLU A 319 72.08 -5.39 -26.18
N ALA A 320 71.36 -4.42 -26.75
CA ALA A 320 71.93 -3.50 -27.73
C ALA A 320 73.09 -2.69 -27.18
N LEU A 321 72.93 -2.13 -25.94
CA LEU A 321 74.00 -1.38 -25.29
C LEU A 321 75.19 -2.25 -24.94
N TYR A 322 74.95 -3.49 -24.51
CA TYR A 322 76.04 -4.47 -24.29
C TYR A 322 76.81 -4.73 -25.57
N ASN A 323 76.13 -4.97 -26.70
CA ASN A 323 76.75 -5.19 -27.99
C ASN A 323 77.54 -3.95 -28.44
N VAL A 324 76.98 -2.75 -28.33
CA VAL A 324 77.70 -1.52 -28.64
C VAL A 324 78.95 -1.36 -27.79
N ASN A 325 78.88 -1.62 -26.48
CA ASN A 325 80.04 -1.56 -25.61
C ASN A 325 81.13 -2.60 -26.01
N SER A 326 80.71 -3.84 -26.33
CA SER A 326 81.60 -4.92 -26.80
C SER A 326 82.30 -4.52 -28.09
N VAL A 327 81.53 -4.07 -29.10
CA VAL A 327 82.05 -3.62 -30.40
C VAL A 327 82.96 -2.40 -30.23
N SER A 328 82.59 -1.42 -29.35
CA SER A 328 83.47 -0.28 -29.02
C SER A 328 84.80 -0.71 -28.42
N GLY A 329 84.80 -1.71 -27.54
CA GLY A 329 85.97 -2.30 -27.00
C GLY A 329 86.88 -2.97 -28.08
N GLN A 330 86.25 -3.73 -28.99
CA GLN A 330 86.96 -4.34 -30.12
C GLN A 330 87.60 -3.26 -31.07
N VAL A 331 86.81 -2.22 -31.37
CA VAL A 331 87.37 -1.08 -32.18
C VAL A 331 88.53 -0.43 -31.46
N SER A 332 88.42 -0.20 -30.14
CA SER A 332 89.49 0.38 -29.36
C SER A 332 90.75 -0.49 -29.36
N MET A 333 90.60 -1.79 -29.21
CA MET A 333 91.72 -2.76 -29.31
C MET A 333 92.33 -2.77 -30.71
N GLY A 334 91.44 -2.79 -31.77
CA GLY A 334 91.89 -2.74 -33.15
C GLY A 334 92.61 -1.41 -33.50
N ALA A 335 92.17 -0.30 -32.96
CA ALA A 335 92.82 0.99 -33.13
C ALA A 335 94.22 1.01 -32.40
N GLY A 336 94.31 0.40 -31.22
CA GLY A 336 95.61 0.18 -30.51
C GLY A 336 96.56 -0.65 -31.33
N SER A 337 96.08 -1.80 -31.84
CA SER A 337 96.91 -2.70 -32.69
C SER A 337 97.36 -2.01 -34.00
N LEU A 338 96.51 -1.14 -34.56
CA LEU A 338 96.88 -0.34 -35.72
C LEU A 338 97.90 0.74 -35.43
N ALA A 339 97.80 1.35 -34.26
CA ALA A 339 98.81 2.33 -33.79
C ALA A 339 100.15 1.63 -33.57
N ASP A 340 100.17 0.45 -32.93
CA ASP A 340 101.40 -0.31 -32.73
C ASP A 340 102.03 -0.78 -34.06
N ALA A 341 101.22 -1.18 -35.01
CA ALA A 341 101.67 -1.58 -36.36
C ALA A 341 102.26 -0.37 -37.13
N ALA A 342 101.60 0.82 -37.01
CA ALA A 342 102.03 2.06 -37.60
C ALA A 342 103.36 2.51 -37.01
N GLN A 343 103.57 2.39 -35.68
CA GLN A 343 104.81 2.68 -34.98
C GLN A 343 105.89 1.75 -35.48
N SER A 344 105.63 0.48 -35.53
CA SER A 344 106.59 -0.54 -36.03
C SER A 344 106.98 -0.30 -37.49
N LEU A 345 106.05 0.11 -38.32
CA LEU A 345 106.32 0.51 -39.73
C LEU A 345 107.19 1.79 -39.79
N ALA A 346 106.98 2.77 -38.96
CA ALA A 346 107.81 3.97 -38.88
C ALA A 346 109.17 3.69 -38.41
N GLU A 347 109.32 2.83 -37.42
CA GLU A 347 110.65 2.36 -36.97
C GLU A 347 111.37 1.60 -38.07
N GLY A 348 110.71 0.67 -38.73
CA GLY A 348 111.31 -0.07 -39.85
C GLY A 348 111.65 0.81 -41.02
N ALA A 349 110.81 1.82 -41.32
CA ALA A 349 111.13 2.83 -42.34
C ALA A 349 112.30 3.71 -42.00
N THR A 350 112.47 4.01 -40.71
CA THR A 350 113.66 4.78 -40.25
C THR A 350 114.95 3.94 -40.31
N GLU A 351 114.85 2.64 -39.94
CA GLU A 351 115.90 1.71 -40.07
C GLU A 351 116.35 1.49 -41.52
N GLN A 352 115.33 1.33 -42.40
CA GLN A 352 115.61 1.27 -43.85
C GLN A 352 116.25 2.53 -44.43
N ALA A 353 115.78 3.71 -43.98
CA ALA A 353 116.40 4.98 -44.37
C ALA A 353 117.82 5.12 -43.89
N GLY A 354 118.08 4.64 -42.66
CA GLY A 354 119.46 4.55 -42.16
C GLY A 354 120.36 3.62 -42.98
N ALA A 355 119.85 2.44 -43.28
CA ALA A 355 120.62 1.44 -44.11
C ALA A 355 120.89 1.97 -45.57
N VAL A 356 119.98 2.72 -46.13
CA VAL A 356 120.12 3.36 -47.49
C VAL A 356 121.16 4.51 -47.40
N GLN A 357 121.33 5.21 -46.26
CA GLN A 357 122.42 6.21 -46.08
C GLN A 357 123.81 5.65 -45.88
N GLU A 358 123.87 4.39 -45.43
CA GLU A 358 125.17 3.73 -45.28
C GLU A 358 125.68 3.00 -46.56
N LEU A 359 124.93 2.92 -47.56
CA LEU A 359 125.23 2.42 -48.92
C LEU A 359 125.63 3.56 -49.82
#